data_afc76b681a1d25cee5cfc5a739b056d7
#
_entry.id   afc76b681a1d25cee5cfc5a739b056d7
#
_cell.length_a   1.000
_cell.length_b   1.000
_cell.length_c   1.000
_cell.angle_alpha   90.00
_cell.angle_beta   90.00
_cell.angle_gamma   90.00
#
_symmetry.space_group_name_H-M   'P 1'
#
loop_
_entity.id
_entity.type
_entity.pdbx_description
1 polymer ?
#
loop_
_entity_poly.entity_id
_entity_poly.type
_entity_poly.pdbx_seq_one_letter_code
_entity_poly.pdbx_strand_id
1 'polypeptide(L)'
;QEQMYDRLQKINSQIDEFIQEKLGNRYKDILDYNLNTPNRAESVTLLVLYDFPSGMDGRSIDLLTNILRNGNKCGVFTMICYNPNITFSRYESIDERLEQISRYCASIDYKDGHYSLLPYNLQINTPKLLSYDAIDAFIADYIEKSETIKKQGLSFKDIISKDLFSL
;
A
#
# COMPACT_ATOMS: atom_id res chain seq x y z
N GLN A 1 15.17 3.64 14.31
CA GLN A 1 15.53 4.17 12.99
C GLN A 1 16.15 3.11 12.11
N GLU A 2 17.19 2.40 12.57
CA GLU A 2 17.87 1.34 11.82
C GLU A 2 16.88 0.24 11.36
N GLN A 3 16.01 -0.22 12.25
CA GLN A 3 15.01 -1.24 11.92
C GLN A 3 14.02 -0.80 10.82
N MET A 4 13.63 0.48 10.76
CA MET A 4 12.75 1.00 9.73
C MET A 4 13.48 1.06 8.39
N TYR A 5 14.71 1.56 8.38
CA TYR A 5 15.56 1.60 7.20
C TYR A 5 15.74 0.21 6.58
N ASP A 6 16.10 -0.80 7.39
CA ASP A 6 16.32 -2.17 6.91
C ASP A 6 15.05 -2.78 6.28
N ARG A 7 13.88 -2.52 6.87
CA ARG A 7 12.61 -2.99 6.31
C ARG A 7 12.31 -2.34 4.96
N LEU A 8 12.47 -1.04 4.84
CA LEU A 8 12.27 -0.33 3.58
C LEU A 8 13.28 -0.75 2.53
N GLN A 9 14.54 -0.97 2.92
CA GLN A 9 15.58 -1.49 2.02
C GLN A 9 15.21 -2.87 1.48
N LYS A 10 14.71 -3.76 2.33
CA LYS A 10 14.25 -5.08 1.90
C LYS A 10 13.12 -4.99 0.87
N ILE A 11 12.13 -4.11 1.10
CA ILE A 11 11.04 -3.91 0.15
C ILE A 11 11.57 -3.34 -1.18
N ASN A 12 12.49 -2.38 -1.14
CA ASN A 12 13.12 -1.86 -2.36
C ASN A 12 13.83 -2.96 -3.15
N SER A 13 14.62 -3.80 -2.48
CA SER A 13 15.30 -4.93 -3.12
C SER A 13 14.32 -5.90 -3.78
N GLN A 14 13.19 -6.18 -3.13
CA GLN A 14 12.13 -7.03 -3.71
C GLN A 14 11.48 -6.38 -4.95
N ILE A 15 11.27 -5.06 -4.94
CA ILE A 15 10.76 -4.32 -6.10
C ILE A 15 11.75 -4.40 -7.27
N ASP A 16 13.04 -4.17 -7.00
CA ASP A 16 14.08 -4.22 -8.03
C ASP A 16 14.20 -5.62 -8.64
N GLU A 17 14.19 -6.67 -7.79
CA GLU A 17 14.19 -8.07 -8.23
C GLU A 17 12.97 -8.38 -9.11
N PHE A 18 11.78 -7.95 -8.67
CA PHE A 18 10.54 -8.17 -9.42
C PHE A 18 10.57 -7.49 -10.79
N ILE A 19 11.07 -6.25 -10.87
CA ILE A 19 11.21 -5.52 -12.13
C ILE A 19 12.18 -6.26 -13.06
N GLN A 20 13.32 -6.68 -12.55
CA GLN A 20 14.38 -7.28 -13.38
C GLN A 20 14.04 -8.70 -13.82
N GLU A 21 13.57 -9.54 -12.89
CA GLU A 21 13.41 -10.97 -13.15
C GLU A 21 12.03 -11.34 -13.70
N LYS A 22 10.97 -10.62 -13.28
CA LYS A 22 9.61 -11.00 -13.59
C LYS A 22 8.95 -10.08 -14.61
N LEU A 23 8.96 -8.77 -14.42
CA LEU A 23 8.36 -7.86 -15.39
C LEU A 23 9.22 -7.80 -16.67
N GLY A 24 10.50 -7.46 -16.53
CA GLY A 24 11.37 -7.22 -17.68
C GLY A 24 10.70 -6.27 -18.68
N ASN A 25 10.79 -6.61 -19.97
CA ASN A 25 10.09 -5.92 -21.06
C ASN A 25 8.80 -6.64 -21.51
N ARG A 26 8.35 -7.66 -20.76
CA ARG A 26 7.26 -8.55 -21.19
C ARG A 26 5.92 -8.22 -20.56
N TYR A 27 5.93 -7.73 -19.33
CA TYR A 27 4.72 -7.46 -18.56
C TYR A 27 4.70 -6.00 -18.10
N LYS A 28 3.51 -5.42 -18.12
CA LYS A 28 3.30 -4.02 -17.74
C LYS A 28 3.39 -3.80 -16.23
N ASP A 29 2.81 -4.71 -15.48
CA ASP A 29 2.69 -4.68 -14.02
C ASP A 29 2.40 -6.09 -13.46
N ILE A 30 2.27 -6.19 -12.14
CA ILE A 30 1.97 -7.44 -11.45
C ILE A 30 0.64 -8.08 -11.90
N LEU A 31 -0.38 -7.29 -12.24
CA LEU A 31 -1.66 -7.84 -12.69
C LEU A 31 -1.52 -8.51 -14.05
N ASP A 32 -0.83 -7.85 -14.96
CA ASP A 32 -0.52 -8.41 -16.27
C ASP A 32 0.37 -9.67 -16.15
N TYR A 33 1.38 -9.63 -15.28
CA TYR A 33 2.19 -10.80 -14.95
C TYR A 33 1.35 -11.96 -14.43
N ASN A 34 0.53 -11.73 -13.40
CA ASN A 34 -0.29 -12.77 -12.76
C ASN A 34 -1.33 -13.37 -13.72
N LEU A 35 -1.93 -12.56 -14.59
CA LEU A 35 -2.86 -13.03 -15.60
C LEU A 35 -2.21 -14.00 -16.63
N ASN A 36 -0.96 -13.73 -16.98
CA ASN A 36 -0.22 -14.51 -17.98
C ASN A 36 0.61 -15.65 -17.37
N THR A 37 0.78 -15.67 -16.04
CA THR A 37 1.54 -16.70 -15.32
C THR A 37 0.77 -17.25 -14.12
N PRO A 38 -0.44 -17.82 -14.28
CA PRO A 38 -1.31 -18.16 -13.15
C PRO A 38 -0.69 -19.17 -12.18
N ASN A 39 0.18 -20.06 -12.65
CA ASN A 39 0.89 -21.03 -11.82
C ASN A 39 2.06 -20.44 -11.02
N ARG A 40 2.41 -19.20 -11.25
CA ARG A 40 3.50 -18.44 -10.60
C ARG A 40 3.04 -17.05 -10.17
N ALA A 41 1.75 -16.92 -9.87
CA ALA A 41 1.18 -15.64 -9.47
C ALA A 41 1.83 -15.14 -8.18
N GLU A 42 2.15 -13.85 -8.18
CA GLU A 42 2.78 -13.15 -7.05
C GLU A 42 1.74 -12.44 -6.20
N SER A 43 2.02 -12.36 -4.91
CA SER A 43 1.14 -11.71 -3.95
C SER A 43 1.31 -10.19 -3.94
N VAL A 44 0.20 -9.51 -3.60
CA VAL A 44 0.20 -8.07 -3.36
C VAL A 44 0.61 -7.79 -1.90
N THR A 45 1.41 -6.75 -1.70
CA THR A 45 1.87 -6.30 -0.40
C THR A 45 1.28 -4.92 -0.09
N LEU A 46 0.68 -4.76 1.09
CA LEU A 46 0.27 -3.46 1.61
C LEU A 46 1.29 -3.00 2.67
N LEU A 47 2.02 -1.95 2.37
CA LEU A 47 2.89 -1.27 3.33
C LEU A 47 2.10 -0.18 4.05
N VAL A 48 1.92 -0.33 5.36
CA VAL A 48 1.24 0.68 6.19
C VAL A 48 2.26 1.36 7.08
N LEU A 49 2.39 2.68 6.93
CA LEU A 49 3.22 3.53 7.78
C LEU A 49 2.30 4.31 8.71
N TYR A 50 2.25 3.87 9.95
CA TYR A 50 1.51 4.54 11.01
C TYR A 50 2.39 5.58 11.70
N ASP A 51 1.80 6.72 12.10
CA ASP A 51 2.52 7.82 12.74
C ASP A 51 3.73 8.35 11.93
N PHE A 52 3.64 8.38 10.61
CA PHE A 52 4.69 8.95 9.78
C PHE A 52 4.91 10.44 10.16
N PRO A 53 6.15 10.93 10.34
CA PRO A 53 7.45 10.32 10.04
C PRO A 53 8.18 9.63 11.22
N SER A 54 7.46 9.08 12.18
CA SER A 54 8.05 8.41 13.33
C SER A 54 9.08 7.34 12.92
N GLY A 55 10.25 7.39 13.57
CA GLY A 55 11.31 6.41 13.34
C GLY A 55 12.03 6.52 12.00
N MET A 56 11.76 7.57 11.20
CA MET A 56 12.39 7.80 9.91
C MET A 56 13.54 8.81 9.99
N ASP A 57 14.48 8.66 9.08
CA ASP A 57 15.53 9.64 8.73
C ASP A 57 15.46 9.95 7.23
N GLY A 58 16.29 10.86 6.73
CA GLY A 58 16.32 11.25 5.33
C GLY A 58 16.53 10.06 4.39
N ARG A 59 17.42 9.12 4.75
CA ARG A 59 17.69 7.91 3.96
C ARG A 59 16.46 7.00 3.87
N SER A 60 15.74 6.84 4.98
CA SER A 60 14.49 6.06 5.02
C SER A 60 13.43 6.67 4.12
N ILE A 61 13.34 8.02 4.06
CA ILE A 61 12.41 8.71 3.17
C ILE A 61 12.80 8.57 1.70
N ASP A 62 14.08 8.57 1.38
CA ASP A 62 14.54 8.33 0.01
C ASP A 62 14.15 6.92 -0.46
N LEU A 63 14.30 5.90 0.40
CA LEU A 63 13.83 4.54 0.13
C LEU A 63 12.30 4.49 -0.03
N LEU A 64 11.56 5.15 0.85
CA LEU A 64 10.10 5.24 0.76
C LEU A 64 9.66 5.90 -0.55
N THR A 65 10.31 6.99 -0.95
CA THR A 65 10.01 7.67 -2.21
C THR A 65 10.23 6.76 -3.41
N ASN A 66 11.25 5.92 -3.39
CA ASN A 66 11.47 4.92 -4.43
C ASN A 66 10.39 3.83 -4.43
N ILE A 67 9.96 3.36 -3.26
CA ILE A 67 8.83 2.42 -3.12
C ILE A 67 7.56 3.02 -3.70
N LEU A 68 7.23 4.28 -3.37
CA LEU A 68 6.05 4.96 -3.88
C LEU A 68 6.07 5.11 -5.41
N ARG A 69 7.24 5.34 -5.99
CA ARG A 69 7.42 5.51 -7.43
C ARG A 69 7.23 4.21 -8.21
N ASN A 70 7.77 3.11 -7.71
CA ASN A 70 7.91 1.85 -8.45
C ASN A 70 7.02 0.73 -7.91
N GLY A 71 6.63 0.79 -6.65
CA GLY A 71 6.01 -0.31 -5.93
C GLY A 71 4.66 -0.75 -6.50
N ASN A 72 3.81 0.19 -6.92
CA ASN A 72 2.48 -0.13 -7.44
C ASN A 72 2.52 -1.08 -8.65
N LYS A 73 3.51 -0.95 -9.53
CA LYS A 73 3.70 -1.84 -10.66
C LYS A 73 4.12 -3.25 -10.23
N CYS A 74 4.79 -3.34 -9.07
CA CYS A 74 5.28 -4.58 -8.49
C CYS A 74 4.35 -5.17 -7.42
N GLY A 75 3.15 -4.60 -7.26
CA GLY A 75 2.15 -5.05 -6.28
C GLY A 75 2.43 -4.57 -4.85
N VAL A 76 3.27 -3.57 -4.66
CA VAL A 76 3.49 -2.93 -3.35
C VAL A 76 2.70 -1.63 -3.30
N PHE A 77 1.61 -1.64 -2.52
CA PHE A 77 0.80 -0.45 -2.26
C PHE A 77 1.14 0.13 -0.90
N THR A 78 1.16 1.45 -0.79
CA THR A 78 1.57 2.12 0.45
C THR A 78 0.46 3.01 0.97
N MET A 79 0.15 2.87 2.26
CA MET A 79 -0.72 3.76 3.03
C MET A 79 0.13 4.50 4.05
N ILE A 80 0.03 5.83 4.08
CA ILE A 80 0.79 6.69 4.99
C ILE A 80 -0.20 7.45 5.88
N CYS A 81 -0.13 7.20 7.19
CA CYS A 81 -0.87 7.97 8.20
C CYS A 81 0.07 9.05 8.75
N TYR A 82 -0.07 10.26 8.23
CA TYR A 82 0.78 11.39 8.61
C TYR A 82 0.37 11.98 9.97
N ASN A 83 1.35 12.18 10.84
CA ASN A 83 1.17 12.85 12.13
C ASN A 83 2.00 14.14 12.18
N PRO A 84 1.38 15.32 12.07
CA PRO A 84 2.10 16.60 12.04
C PRO A 84 2.77 16.98 13.37
N ASN A 85 2.44 16.27 14.47
CA ASN A 85 3.02 16.52 15.78
C ASN A 85 4.38 15.83 15.99
N ILE A 86 4.81 14.98 15.04
CA ILE A 86 6.07 14.26 15.14
C ILE A 86 7.18 15.06 14.45
N THR A 87 8.22 15.41 15.22
CA THR A 87 9.41 16.05 14.69
C THR A 87 10.23 15.04 13.88
N PHE A 88 10.52 15.38 12.63
CA PHE A 88 11.28 14.52 11.73
C PHE A 88 12.79 14.62 11.96
N SER A 89 13.35 15.82 11.80
CA SER A 89 14.77 16.07 11.92
C SER A 89 15.01 17.51 12.39
N ARG A 90 16.20 17.77 12.99
CA ARG A 90 16.64 19.13 13.31
C ARG A 90 17.24 19.85 12.10
N TYR A 91 17.61 19.11 11.06
CA TYR A 91 18.42 19.60 9.93
C TYR A 91 17.69 19.54 8.60
N GLU A 92 16.57 18.81 8.51
CA GLU A 92 15.79 18.65 7.29
C GLU A 92 14.34 19.09 7.52
N SER A 93 13.78 19.82 6.56
CA SER A 93 12.37 20.19 6.57
C SER A 93 11.52 19.00 6.18
N ILE A 94 10.54 18.65 7.01
CA ILE A 94 9.57 17.63 6.66
C ILE A 94 8.69 18.08 5.49
N ASP A 95 8.43 19.38 5.34
CA ASP A 95 7.57 19.91 4.29
C ASP A 95 8.14 19.65 2.89
N GLU A 96 9.45 19.79 2.72
CA GLU A 96 10.12 19.45 1.45
C GLU A 96 9.99 17.95 1.13
N ARG A 97 10.08 17.11 2.15
CA ARG A 97 9.93 15.65 2.02
C ARG A 97 8.48 15.25 1.72
N LEU A 98 7.51 15.92 2.37
CA LEU A 98 6.09 15.73 2.08
C LEU A 98 5.74 16.13 0.65
N GLU A 99 6.31 17.23 0.13
CA GLU A 99 6.12 17.64 -1.26
C GLU A 99 6.64 16.56 -2.24
N GLN A 100 7.79 15.96 -1.95
CA GLN A 100 8.33 14.87 -2.77
C GLN A 100 7.41 13.64 -2.76
N ILE A 101 6.91 13.24 -1.60
CA ILE A 101 6.03 12.08 -1.41
C ILE A 101 4.67 12.33 -2.08
N SER A 102 4.11 13.53 -1.92
CA SER A 102 2.77 13.88 -2.43
C SER A 102 2.64 13.72 -3.95
N ARG A 103 3.75 13.81 -4.68
CA ARG A 103 3.76 13.58 -6.15
C ARG A 103 3.37 12.15 -6.54
N TYR A 104 3.46 11.20 -5.62
CA TYR A 104 3.18 9.78 -5.83
C TYR A 104 1.96 9.28 -5.05
N CYS A 105 1.32 10.14 -4.27
CA CYS A 105 0.21 9.79 -3.40
C CYS A 105 -1.03 10.63 -3.71
N ALA A 106 -2.20 10.04 -3.52
CA ALA A 106 -3.42 10.79 -3.28
C ALA A 106 -3.56 11.03 -1.77
N SER A 107 -3.93 12.24 -1.37
CA SER A 107 -4.10 12.60 0.03
C SER A 107 -5.57 12.61 0.42
N ILE A 108 -5.86 12.11 1.62
CA ILE A 108 -7.19 12.25 2.23
C ILE A 108 -7.03 13.23 3.37
N ASP A 109 -7.69 14.38 3.24
CA ASP A 109 -7.70 15.44 4.24
C ASP A 109 -9.06 15.49 4.96
N TYR A 110 -9.02 15.80 6.26
CA TYR A 110 -10.21 16.07 7.04
C TYR A 110 -10.30 17.56 7.38
N LYS A 111 -11.34 18.22 6.86
CA LYS A 111 -11.57 19.63 7.10
C LYS A 111 -13.07 19.91 7.19
N ASP A 112 -13.48 20.78 8.12
CA ASP A 112 -14.86 21.23 8.30
C ASP A 112 -15.89 20.08 8.42
N GLY A 113 -15.49 18.97 9.08
CA GLY A 113 -16.39 17.83 9.30
C GLY A 113 -16.44 16.82 8.14
N HIS A 114 -15.66 17.03 7.08
CA HIS A 114 -15.69 16.20 5.88
C HIS A 114 -14.30 15.69 5.51
N TYR A 115 -14.26 14.48 4.95
CA TYR A 115 -13.07 13.94 4.30
C TYR A 115 -13.08 14.30 2.81
N SER A 116 -11.92 14.70 2.29
CA SER A 116 -11.74 15.05 0.89
C SER A 116 -10.54 14.31 0.30
N LEU A 117 -10.70 13.75 -0.89
CA LEU A 117 -9.62 13.13 -1.66
C LEU A 117 -8.97 14.18 -2.57
N LEU A 118 -7.71 14.46 -2.31
CA LEU A 118 -6.90 15.38 -3.11
C LEU A 118 -5.99 14.61 -4.10
N PRO A 119 -5.72 15.14 -5.29
CA PRO A 119 -6.07 16.48 -5.81
C PRO A 119 -7.46 16.58 -6.46
N TYR A 120 -8.27 15.51 -6.43
CA TYR A 120 -9.54 15.44 -7.16
C TYR A 120 -10.65 16.28 -6.55
N ASN A 121 -10.44 16.81 -5.35
CA ASN A 121 -11.43 17.57 -4.57
C ASN A 121 -12.78 16.82 -4.42
N LEU A 122 -12.70 15.50 -4.28
CA LEU A 122 -13.85 14.63 -4.10
C LEU A 122 -14.15 14.49 -2.61
N GLN A 123 -15.38 14.80 -2.23
CA GLN A 123 -15.84 14.54 -0.86
C GLN A 123 -16.04 13.03 -0.67
N ILE A 124 -15.45 12.50 0.42
CA ILE A 124 -15.59 11.10 0.78
C ILE A 124 -16.69 10.99 1.85
N ASN A 125 -17.73 10.24 1.51
CA ASN A 125 -18.72 9.85 2.50
C ASN A 125 -18.17 8.68 3.30
N THR A 126 -17.91 8.91 4.59
CA THR A 126 -17.50 7.83 5.48
C THR A 126 -18.69 6.95 5.82
N PRO A 127 -18.60 5.65 5.58
CA PRO A 127 -19.60 4.73 6.07
C PRO A 127 -19.67 4.78 7.60
N LYS A 128 -20.79 4.38 8.16
CA LYS A 128 -20.91 4.22 9.61
C LYS A 128 -19.82 3.25 10.08
N LEU A 129 -19.10 3.64 11.14
CA LEU A 129 -18.08 2.76 11.73
C LEU A 129 -18.69 1.40 12.05
N LEU A 130 -18.06 0.35 11.61
CA LEU A 130 -18.39 -1.01 11.99
C LEU A 130 -18.10 -1.21 13.48
N SER A 131 -18.89 -2.04 14.16
CA SER A 131 -18.55 -2.49 15.51
C SER A 131 -17.28 -3.37 15.47
N TYR A 132 -16.57 -3.44 16.58
CA TYR A 132 -15.40 -4.34 16.70
C TYR A 132 -15.78 -5.79 16.38
N ASP A 133 -16.93 -6.27 16.86
CA ASP A 133 -17.41 -7.63 16.57
C ASP A 133 -17.62 -7.87 15.06
N ALA A 134 -18.11 -6.87 14.34
CA ALA A 134 -18.30 -6.97 12.89
C ALA A 134 -16.94 -7.00 12.14
N ILE A 135 -15.95 -6.25 12.64
CA ILE A 135 -14.58 -6.25 12.10
C ILE A 135 -13.92 -7.61 12.36
N ASP A 136 -14.03 -8.12 13.59
CA ASP A 136 -13.45 -9.41 13.96
C ASP A 136 -14.08 -10.56 13.16
N ALA A 137 -15.41 -10.54 12.99
CA ALA A 137 -16.12 -11.52 12.16
C ALA A 137 -15.65 -11.48 10.70
N PHE A 138 -15.47 -10.29 10.13
CA PHE A 138 -14.97 -10.11 8.78
C PHE A 138 -13.53 -10.65 8.63
N ILE A 139 -12.66 -10.35 9.59
CA ILE A 139 -11.26 -10.81 9.59
C ILE A 139 -11.23 -12.34 9.69
N ALA A 140 -12.03 -12.95 10.57
CA ALA A 140 -12.10 -14.39 10.74
C ALA A 140 -12.56 -15.10 9.44
N ASP A 141 -13.63 -14.60 8.80
CA ASP A 141 -14.12 -15.10 7.52
C ASP A 141 -13.08 -14.99 6.41
N TYR A 142 -12.36 -13.84 6.35
CA TYR A 142 -11.29 -13.64 5.38
C TYR A 142 -10.13 -14.63 5.58
N ILE A 143 -9.71 -14.87 6.82
CA ILE A 143 -8.64 -15.82 7.14
C ILE A 143 -9.06 -17.22 6.71
N GLU A 144 -10.26 -17.68 7.09
CA GLU A 144 -10.78 -19.01 6.73
C GLU A 144 -10.82 -19.20 5.21
N LYS A 145 -11.37 -18.23 4.48
CA LYS A 145 -11.41 -18.26 3.00
C LYS A 145 -10.02 -18.28 2.39
N SER A 146 -9.10 -17.47 2.90
CA SER A 146 -7.73 -17.41 2.38
C SER A 146 -6.95 -18.71 2.59
N GLU A 147 -7.16 -19.39 3.72
CA GLU A 147 -6.55 -20.69 3.97
C GLU A 147 -7.14 -21.80 3.08
N THR A 148 -8.44 -21.75 2.83
CA THR A 148 -9.13 -22.68 1.93
C THR A 148 -8.60 -22.54 0.50
N ILE A 149 -8.39 -21.31 0.04
CA ILE A 149 -7.83 -21.00 -1.28
C ILE A 149 -6.40 -21.52 -1.41
N LYS A 150 -5.54 -21.28 -0.41
CA LYS A 150 -4.17 -21.81 -0.39
C LYS A 150 -4.14 -23.34 -0.48
N LYS A 151 -5.07 -24.03 0.17
CA LYS A 151 -5.18 -25.49 0.15
C LYS A 151 -5.69 -26.04 -1.17
N GLN A 152 -6.53 -25.29 -1.88
CA GLN A 152 -7.19 -25.74 -3.12
C GLN A 152 -6.44 -25.31 -4.39
N GLY A 153 -5.41 -24.45 -4.30
CA GLY A 153 -4.66 -23.92 -5.44
C GLY A 153 -5.54 -23.10 -6.40
N LEU A 154 -6.60 -22.48 -5.89
CA LEU A 154 -7.56 -21.73 -6.70
C LEU A 154 -6.95 -20.42 -7.21
N SER A 155 -7.30 -20.08 -8.46
CA SER A 155 -6.88 -18.83 -9.09
C SER A 155 -7.55 -17.62 -8.42
N PHE A 156 -6.86 -16.48 -8.42
CA PHE A 156 -7.39 -15.20 -7.95
C PHE A 156 -8.76 -14.82 -8.59
N LYS A 157 -9.04 -15.30 -9.80
CA LYS A 157 -10.35 -15.13 -10.47
C LYS A 157 -11.51 -15.77 -9.72
N ASP A 158 -11.26 -16.81 -8.96
CA ASP A 158 -12.30 -17.53 -8.23
C ASP A 158 -12.65 -16.85 -6.89
N ILE A 159 -11.80 -15.89 -6.46
CA ILE A 159 -11.96 -15.14 -5.20
C ILE A 159 -12.80 -13.88 -5.38
N ILE A 160 -12.66 -13.23 -6.53
CA ILE A 160 -13.44 -12.02 -6.84
C ILE A 160 -14.81 -12.49 -7.34
N SER A 161 -15.72 -12.75 -6.40
CA SER A 161 -17.13 -12.91 -6.74
C SER A 161 -17.64 -11.64 -7.41
N LYS A 162 -18.50 -11.77 -8.41
CA LYS A 162 -19.10 -10.67 -9.17
C LYS A 162 -19.85 -9.65 -8.30
N ASP A 163 -20.04 -9.93 -7.02
CA ASP A 163 -20.82 -9.14 -6.08
C ASP A 163 -20.08 -7.94 -5.50
N LEU A 164 -18.77 -7.83 -5.69
CA LEU A 164 -17.97 -6.68 -5.20
C LEU A 164 -18.05 -5.43 -6.10
N PHE A 165 -18.63 -5.57 -7.29
CA PHE A 165 -18.76 -4.47 -8.27
C PHE A 165 -20.21 -4.12 -8.62
N SER A 166 -21.18 -4.64 -7.88
CA SER A 166 -22.60 -4.29 -8.01
C SER A 166 -23.03 -3.36 -6.87
N LEU A 167 -22.43 -2.15 -6.81
CA LEU A 167 -22.94 -1.02 -6.06
C LEU A 167 -22.99 0.19 -6.97
#